data_7d735e6cad7591b4edb79e7ca4e834b1
#
_entry.id   7d735e6cad7591b4edb79e7ca4e834b1
#
_cell.length_a   1.000
_cell.length_b   1.000
_cell.length_c   1.000
_cell.angle_alpha   90.00
_cell.angle_beta   90.00
_cell.angle_gamma   90.00
#
_symmetry.space_group_name_H-M   'P 1'
#
loop_
_entity.id
_entity.type
_entity.pdbx_description
1 polymer ?
#
loop_
_entity_poly.entity_id
_entity_poly.type
_entity_poly.pdbx_seq_one_letter_code
_entity_poly.pdbx_strand_id
1 'polypeptide(L)'
;MNIKAIKHFLALAESLHFGRASEECHISISALSRNIRQLEDEVGVALFARDNRTVTLTQEGKKFLVYAREASSQWRLIRHELLDDSDQLHGEISIYCSVTASYSFLFELLNRFRQVHPGIEIKLHTGDPDEAISRILDGKEDLTIAARPNNMPRSLAFKGISFSPLVFIAPNEQHLPSVPMTPPDSAEAWANVPMILSEAGVSRHRIDDWFYQQNISPKIYAQVAGNEAIVSMVSLGFGIGVVPKIVLDNSPLQDRVKIWPVLPELAPYDIGLFTLQKNLKNPMVSAFWELMAERRT
;
A
#
# COMPACT_ATOMS: atom_id res chain seq x y z
N MET A 1 -27.85 -0.37 17.42
CA MET A 1 -26.47 -0.69 16.95
C MET A 1 -25.47 -0.17 17.96
N ASN A 2 -24.45 -0.94 18.33
CA ASN A 2 -23.40 -0.54 19.25
C ASN A 2 -22.01 -0.70 18.59
N ILE A 3 -21.00 -0.06 19.17
CA ILE A 3 -19.63 -0.06 18.60
C ILE A 3 -19.00 -1.46 18.56
N LYS A 4 -19.40 -2.38 19.45
CA LYS A 4 -18.93 -3.77 19.43
C LYS A 4 -19.44 -4.50 18.21
N ALA A 5 -20.72 -4.27 17.84
CA ALA A 5 -21.30 -4.86 16.62
C ALA A 5 -20.56 -4.39 15.35
N ILE A 6 -20.18 -3.11 15.31
CA ILE A 6 -19.36 -2.55 14.21
C ILE A 6 -18.00 -3.24 14.15
N LYS A 7 -17.31 -3.43 15.28
CA LYS A 7 -16.01 -4.13 15.32
C LYS A 7 -16.13 -5.59 14.87
N HIS A 8 -17.17 -6.31 15.32
CA HIS A 8 -17.41 -7.68 14.89
C HIS A 8 -17.71 -7.79 13.38
N PHE A 9 -18.46 -6.83 12.84
CA PHE A 9 -18.71 -6.75 11.41
C PHE A 9 -17.42 -6.51 10.63
N LEU A 10 -16.57 -5.56 11.07
CA LEU A 10 -15.31 -5.24 10.41
C LEU A 10 -14.35 -6.45 10.38
N ALA A 11 -14.17 -7.13 11.51
CA ALA A 11 -13.33 -8.33 11.59
C ALA A 11 -13.82 -9.46 10.66
N LEU A 12 -15.15 -9.66 10.58
CA LEU A 12 -15.70 -10.65 9.64
C LEU A 12 -15.59 -10.20 8.19
N ALA A 13 -15.77 -8.91 7.90
CA ALA A 13 -15.65 -8.36 6.56
C ALA A 13 -14.22 -8.43 6.00
N GLU A 14 -13.22 -8.34 6.89
CA GLU A 14 -11.81 -8.44 6.55
C GLU A 14 -11.34 -9.88 6.31
N SER A 15 -11.69 -10.76 7.25
CA SER A 15 -11.25 -12.16 7.19
C SER A 15 -12.09 -13.04 6.26
N LEU A 16 -13.36 -12.68 6.01
CA LEU A 16 -14.40 -13.48 5.35
C LEU A 16 -14.48 -14.90 5.92
N HIS A 17 -14.13 -15.06 7.20
CA HIS A 17 -14.07 -16.33 7.88
C HIS A 17 -14.42 -16.20 9.37
N PHE A 18 -15.53 -16.81 9.78
CA PHE A 18 -16.04 -16.70 11.15
C PHE A 18 -15.02 -17.13 12.22
N GLY A 19 -14.23 -18.17 11.97
CA GLY A 19 -13.21 -18.63 12.90
C GLY A 19 -12.14 -17.57 13.14
N ARG A 20 -11.52 -17.02 12.09
CA ARG A 20 -10.50 -15.97 12.19
C ARG A 20 -11.06 -14.71 12.84
N ALA A 21 -12.24 -14.27 12.41
CA ALA A 21 -12.89 -13.10 13.02
C ALA A 21 -13.24 -13.29 14.49
N SER A 22 -13.61 -14.51 14.89
CA SER A 22 -13.92 -14.81 16.31
C SER A 22 -12.65 -14.79 17.19
N GLU A 23 -11.53 -15.29 16.68
CA GLU A 23 -10.22 -15.21 17.33
C GLU A 23 -9.78 -13.77 17.51
N GLU A 24 -9.85 -12.96 16.46
CA GLU A 24 -9.51 -11.53 16.49
C GLU A 24 -10.39 -10.75 17.48
N CYS A 25 -11.69 -11.07 17.54
CA CYS A 25 -12.62 -10.45 18.46
C CYS A 25 -12.59 -11.04 19.89
N HIS A 26 -11.79 -12.07 20.15
CA HIS A 26 -11.72 -12.80 21.43
C HIS A 26 -13.09 -13.29 21.92
N ILE A 27 -13.90 -13.84 21.01
CA ILE A 27 -15.24 -14.40 21.32
C ILE A 27 -15.42 -15.76 20.62
N SER A 28 -16.45 -16.51 21.01
CA SER A 28 -16.76 -17.75 20.30
C SER A 28 -17.39 -17.50 18.92
N ILE A 29 -17.22 -18.45 17.98
CA ILE A 29 -17.83 -18.38 16.64
C ILE A 29 -19.36 -18.22 16.75
N SER A 30 -20.00 -18.91 17.70
CA SER A 30 -21.44 -18.82 17.93
C SER A 30 -21.87 -17.45 18.43
N ALA A 31 -21.06 -16.82 19.28
CA ALA A 31 -21.30 -15.45 19.75
C ALA A 31 -21.15 -14.45 18.60
N LEU A 32 -20.09 -14.57 17.79
CA LEU A 32 -19.88 -13.73 16.62
C LEU A 32 -21.04 -13.84 15.64
N SER A 33 -21.44 -15.09 15.29
CA SER A 33 -22.56 -15.32 14.37
C SER A 33 -23.86 -14.70 14.86
N ARG A 34 -24.14 -14.77 16.17
CA ARG A 34 -25.32 -14.16 16.78
C ARG A 34 -25.25 -12.63 16.70
N ASN A 35 -24.10 -12.04 17.01
CA ASN A 35 -23.91 -10.59 16.95
C ASN A 35 -24.04 -10.04 15.53
N ILE A 36 -23.55 -10.77 14.53
CA ILE A 36 -23.71 -10.38 13.12
C ILE A 36 -25.19 -10.47 12.69
N ARG A 37 -25.90 -11.54 13.07
CA ARG A 37 -27.36 -11.64 12.79
C ARG A 37 -28.13 -10.50 13.44
N GLN A 38 -27.86 -10.21 14.71
CA GLN A 38 -28.52 -9.11 15.40
C GLN A 38 -28.25 -7.77 14.70
N LEU A 39 -27.04 -7.55 14.17
CA LEU A 39 -26.71 -6.36 13.40
C LEU A 39 -27.49 -6.32 12.06
N GLU A 40 -27.58 -7.45 11.35
CA GLU A 40 -28.37 -7.58 10.11
C GLU A 40 -29.87 -7.32 10.37
N ASP A 41 -30.40 -7.83 11.49
CA ASP A 41 -31.78 -7.59 11.92
C ASP A 41 -32.03 -6.10 12.26
N GLU A 42 -31.10 -5.45 12.94
CA GLU A 42 -31.19 -4.01 13.26
C GLU A 42 -31.12 -3.13 12.00
N VAL A 43 -30.29 -3.51 11.02
CA VAL A 43 -30.14 -2.78 9.74
C VAL A 43 -31.28 -3.13 8.78
N GLY A 44 -31.92 -4.28 8.95
CA GLY A 44 -33.04 -4.75 8.14
C GLY A 44 -32.65 -5.42 6.82
N VAL A 45 -31.36 -5.69 6.61
CA VAL A 45 -30.85 -6.33 5.40
C VAL A 45 -29.68 -7.25 5.74
N ALA A 46 -29.49 -8.31 4.93
CA ALA A 46 -28.32 -9.18 5.05
C ALA A 46 -27.07 -8.45 4.57
N LEU A 47 -26.05 -8.43 5.40
CA LEU A 47 -24.74 -7.81 5.09
C LEU A 47 -23.75 -8.84 4.54
N PHE A 48 -23.96 -10.13 4.89
CA PHE A 48 -23.14 -11.24 4.39
C PHE A 48 -24.02 -12.25 3.66
N ALA A 49 -23.56 -12.67 2.47
CA ALA A 49 -24.03 -13.88 1.82
C ALA A 49 -23.23 -15.06 2.39
N ARG A 50 -23.95 -16.12 2.80
CA ARG A 50 -23.37 -17.29 3.45
C ARG A 50 -23.83 -18.53 2.71
N ASP A 51 -22.92 -19.32 2.24
CA ASP A 51 -23.17 -20.69 1.86
C ASP A 51 -22.42 -21.65 2.80
N ASN A 52 -22.55 -22.97 2.56
CA ASN A 52 -21.93 -23.97 3.43
C ASN A 52 -20.39 -23.94 3.45
N ARG A 53 -19.74 -23.14 2.60
CA ARG A 53 -18.27 -23.12 2.43
C ARG A 53 -17.68 -21.72 2.39
N THR A 54 -18.47 -20.71 2.03
CA THR A 54 -17.97 -19.35 1.80
C THR A 54 -18.80 -18.29 2.51
N VAL A 55 -18.12 -17.21 2.89
CA VAL A 55 -18.73 -15.99 3.41
C VAL A 55 -18.27 -14.85 2.52
N THR A 56 -19.21 -14.06 2.00
CA THR A 56 -18.91 -12.90 1.15
C THR A 56 -19.77 -11.72 1.58
N LEU A 57 -19.35 -10.49 1.28
CA LEU A 57 -20.18 -9.32 1.49
C LEU A 57 -21.26 -9.20 0.42
N THR A 58 -22.49 -8.90 0.84
CA THR A 58 -23.55 -8.46 -0.08
C THR A 58 -23.24 -7.08 -0.65
N GLN A 59 -24.07 -6.59 -1.57
CA GLN A 59 -23.98 -5.19 -2.05
C GLN A 59 -24.23 -4.20 -0.90
N GLU A 60 -25.20 -4.52 -0.05
CA GLU A 60 -25.54 -3.78 1.18
C GLU A 60 -24.41 -3.86 2.18
N GLY A 61 -23.78 -5.03 2.35
CA GLY A 61 -22.61 -5.25 3.18
C GLY A 61 -21.41 -4.40 2.75
N LYS A 62 -21.17 -4.26 1.44
CA LYS A 62 -20.11 -3.36 0.92
C LYS A 62 -20.39 -1.90 1.24
N LYS A 63 -21.64 -1.45 1.13
CA LYS A 63 -22.01 -0.07 1.52
C LYS A 63 -21.87 0.12 3.03
N PHE A 64 -22.33 -0.87 3.81
CA PHE A 64 -22.21 -0.83 5.25
C PHE A 64 -20.76 -0.86 5.73
N LEU A 65 -19.84 -1.51 4.99
CA LEU A 65 -18.42 -1.56 5.31
C LEU A 65 -17.79 -0.15 5.32
N VAL A 66 -18.15 0.69 4.35
CA VAL A 66 -17.68 2.09 4.30
C VAL A 66 -18.15 2.84 5.54
N TYR A 67 -19.43 2.74 5.86
CA TYR A 67 -20.01 3.35 7.06
C TYR A 67 -19.36 2.82 8.36
N ALA A 68 -19.20 1.51 8.48
CA ALA A 68 -18.64 0.86 9.67
C ALA A 68 -17.21 1.31 9.97
N ARG A 69 -16.37 1.45 8.94
CA ARG A 69 -15.01 1.99 9.05
C ARG A 69 -15.02 3.44 9.52
N GLU A 70 -15.89 4.25 8.94
CA GLU A 70 -16.02 5.66 9.29
C GLU A 70 -16.52 5.83 10.75
N ALA A 71 -17.57 5.09 11.13
CA ALA A 71 -18.10 5.11 12.50
C ALA A 71 -17.08 4.62 13.54
N SER A 72 -16.27 3.59 13.20
CA SER A 72 -15.19 3.13 14.06
C SER A 72 -14.09 4.18 14.22
N SER A 73 -13.73 4.88 13.13
CA SER A 73 -12.76 5.97 13.18
C SER A 73 -13.24 7.15 14.02
N GLN A 74 -14.50 7.58 13.81
CA GLN A 74 -15.09 8.67 14.61
C GLN A 74 -15.21 8.30 16.10
N TRP A 75 -15.54 7.04 16.42
CA TRP A 75 -15.55 6.58 17.79
C TRP A 75 -14.17 6.64 18.45
N ARG A 76 -13.12 6.29 17.71
CA ARG A 76 -11.75 6.43 18.22
C ARG A 76 -11.41 7.88 18.54
N LEU A 77 -11.81 8.81 17.67
CA LEU A 77 -11.60 10.25 17.85
C LEU A 77 -12.30 10.79 19.11
N ILE A 78 -13.62 10.60 19.21
CA ILE A 78 -14.37 11.14 20.36
C ILE A 78 -13.94 10.50 21.67
N ARG A 79 -13.62 9.20 21.66
CA ARG A 79 -13.09 8.53 22.83
C ARG A 79 -11.78 9.15 23.30
N HIS A 80 -10.93 9.54 22.36
CA HIS A 80 -9.69 10.24 22.63
C HIS A 80 -9.98 11.60 23.28
N GLU A 81 -10.81 12.44 22.66
CA GLU A 81 -11.20 13.76 23.19
C GLU A 81 -11.79 13.69 24.61
N LEU A 82 -12.57 12.62 24.90
CA LEU A 82 -13.21 12.45 26.20
C LEU A 82 -12.28 11.92 27.31
N LEU A 83 -11.18 11.25 26.93
CA LEU A 83 -10.25 10.63 27.88
C LEU A 83 -8.99 11.46 28.09
N ASP A 84 -8.83 12.55 27.35
CA ASP A 84 -7.62 13.35 27.32
C ASP A 84 -7.63 14.41 28.43
N ASP A 85 -7.34 13.96 29.67
CA ASP A 85 -6.96 14.84 30.80
C ASP A 85 -5.40 15.06 30.83
N SER A 86 -4.66 14.51 29.87
CA SER A 86 -3.20 14.62 29.79
C SER A 86 -2.77 15.27 28.48
N ASP A 87 -1.73 16.13 28.50
CA ASP A 87 -1.12 16.75 27.33
C ASP A 87 -0.49 15.73 26.33
N GLN A 88 -0.69 14.42 26.52
CA GLN A 88 -0.11 13.36 25.70
C GLN A 88 -1.16 12.63 24.88
N LEU A 89 -0.94 12.58 23.55
CA LEU A 89 -1.76 11.81 22.63
C LEU A 89 -1.64 10.31 22.92
N HIS A 90 -2.78 9.63 23.06
CA HIS A 90 -2.89 8.19 23.26
C HIS A 90 -3.83 7.59 22.21
N GLY A 91 -3.54 6.38 21.74
CA GLY A 91 -4.40 5.68 20.78
C GLY A 91 -3.61 4.86 19.80
N GLU A 92 -4.13 4.70 18.58
CA GLU A 92 -3.58 3.85 17.56
C GLU A 92 -3.60 4.58 16.22
N ILE A 93 -2.54 4.43 15.44
CA ILE A 93 -2.44 4.89 14.06
C ILE A 93 -2.01 3.73 13.16
N SER A 94 -2.71 3.54 12.04
CA SER A 94 -2.38 2.51 11.05
C SER A 94 -1.67 3.12 9.85
N ILE A 95 -0.57 2.48 9.43
CA ILE A 95 0.26 2.93 8.32
C ILE A 95 0.49 1.76 7.37
N TYR A 96 0.30 2.00 6.07
CA TYR A 96 0.63 1.05 5.02
C TYR A 96 1.76 1.56 4.13
N CYS A 97 2.68 0.69 3.74
CA CYS A 97 3.70 1.02 2.74
C CYS A 97 4.33 -0.25 2.14
N SER A 98 5.13 -0.10 1.08
CA SER A 98 5.99 -1.19 0.62
C SER A 98 7.11 -1.48 1.60
N VAL A 99 7.70 -2.67 1.51
CA VAL A 99 8.86 -3.06 2.34
C VAL A 99 10.00 -2.05 2.17
N THR A 100 10.36 -1.68 0.93
CA THR A 100 11.39 -0.67 0.68
C THR A 100 11.04 0.68 1.32
N ALA A 101 9.80 1.14 1.21
CA ALA A 101 9.39 2.43 1.80
C ALA A 101 9.50 2.42 3.34
N SER A 102 9.29 1.26 3.98
CA SER A 102 9.44 1.14 5.43
C SER A 102 10.88 1.38 5.89
N TYR A 103 11.87 0.87 5.15
CA TYR A 103 13.29 1.10 5.47
C TYR A 103 13.76 2.51 5.11
N SER A 104 13.34 3.00 3.93
CA SER A 104 13.90 4.22 3.36
C SER A 104 13.34 5.49 3.97
N PHE A 105 12.09 5.48 4.39
CA PHE A 105 11.39 6.69 4.81
C PHE A 105 10.77 6.59 6.19
N LEU A 106 10.19 5.44 6.51
CA LEU A 106 9.36 5.32 7.69
C LEU A 106 10.19 5.16 8.98
N PHE A 107 11.36 4.54 8.90
CA PHE A 107 12.18 4.26 10.08
C PHE A 107 12.50 5.52 10.90
N GLU A 108 13.03 6.55 10.26
CA GLU A 108 13.37 7.81 10.96
C GLU A 108 12.13 8.56 11.44
N LEU A 109 11.04 8.53 10.64
CA LEU A 109 9.78 9.14 11.00
C LEU A 109 9.17 8.51 12.25
N LEU A 110 9.16 7.17 12.31
CA LEU A 110 8.66 6.44 13.47
C LEU A 110 9.50 6.66 14.71
N ASN A 111 10.83 6.72 14.56
CA ASN A 111 11.72 6.99 15.69
C ASN A 111 11.43 8.38 16.30
N ARG A 112 11.30 9.39 15.47
CA ARG A 112 10.93 10.75 15.92
C ARG A 112 9.52 10.81 16.50
N PHE A 113 8.56 10.17 15.84
CA PHE A 113 7.16 10.15 16.27
C PHE A 113 7.02 9.53 17.65
N ARG A 114 7.69 8.39 17.90
CA ARG A 114 7.67 7.71 19.19
C ARG A 114 8.30 8.56 20.32
N GLN A 115 9.31 9.36 20.01
CA GLN A 115 9.93 10.24 21.00
C GLN A 115 8.97 11.35 21.46
N VAL A 116 8.17 11.88 20.55
CA VAL A 116 7.22 12.97 20.83
C VAL A 116 5.89 12.43 21.36
N HIS A 117 5.45 11.28 20.84
CA HIS A 117 4.13 10.69 21.15
C HIS A 117 4.26 9.21 21.58
N PRO A 118 4.85 8.95 22.77
CA PRO A 118 5.12 7.58 23.24
C PRO A 118 3.85 6.77 23.55
N GLY A 119 2.70 7.45 23.77
CA GLY A 119 1.41 6.83 24.06
C GLY A 119 0.63 6.35 22.84
N ILE A 120 1.15 6.55 21.60
CA ILE A 120 0.46 6.13 20.38
C ILE A 120 1.01 4.77 19.92
N GLU A 121 0.10 3.80 19.79
CA GLU A 121 0.40 2.49 19.16
C GLU A 121 0.45 2.65 17.64
N ILE A 122 1.46 2.08 17.00
CA ILE A 122 1.63 2.11 15.56
C ILE A 122 1.34 0.72 15.00
N LYS A 123 0.35 0.61 14.12
CA LYS A 123 0.10 -0.58 13.31
C LYS A 123 0.71 -0.38 11.93
N LEU A 124 1.78 -1.09 11.65
CA LEU A 124 2.45 -1.06 10.35
C LEU A 124 2.08 -2.29 9.54
N HIS A 125 1.47 -2.06 8.38
CA HIS A 125 1.21 -3.10 7.39
C HIS A 125 2.11 -2.87 6.18
N THR A 126 2.75 -3.94 5.71
CA THR A 126 3.59 -3.88 4.51
C THR A 126 3.01 -4.79 3.43
N GLY A 127 3.12 -4.35 2.17
CA GLY A 127 2.63 -5.11 1.03
C GLY A 127 2.91 -4.43 -0.30
N ASP A 128 2.08 -4.76 -1.29
CA ASP A 128 2.23 -4.25 -2.64
C ASP A 128 2.00 -2.72 -2.68
N PRO A 129 2.95 -1.94 -3.25
CA PRO A 129 2.78 -0.49 -3.39
C PRO A 129 1.53 -0.08 -4.18
N ASP A 130 1.02 -0.94 -5.04
CA ASP A 130 -0.18 -0.66 -5.85
C ASP A 130 -1.47 -0.64 -5.04
N GLU A 131 -1.51 -1.34 -3.91
CA GLU A 131 -2.65 -1.32 -3.00
C GLU A 131 -2.71 -0.05 -2.13
N ALA A 132 -1.63 0.68 -2.02
CA ALA A 132 -1.46 1.74 -1.03
C ALA A 132 -2.58 2.80 -1.08
N ILE A 133 -2.91 3.31 -2.26
CA ILE A 133 -3.93 4.35 -2.44
C ILE A 133 -5.34 3.78 -2.21
N SER A 134 -5.63 2.57 -2.70
CA SER A 134 -6.95 1.95 -2.50
C SER A 134 -7.22 1.66 -1.02
N ARG A 135 -6.20 1.25 -0.25
CA ARG A 135 -6.34 1.00 1.19
C ARG A 135 -6.73 2.26 1.96
N ILE A 136 -6.15 3.42 1.61
CA ILE A 136 -6.54 4.71 2.19
C ILE A 136 -7.98 5.09 1.79
N LEU A 137 -8.32 4.97 0.50
CA LEU A 137 -9.65 5.31 0.00
C LEU A 137 -10.73 4.42 0.63
N ASP A 138 -10.42 3.17 0.85
CA ASP A 138 -11.28 2.19 1.52
C ASP A 138 -11.34 2.39 3.04
N GLY A 139 -10.54 3.30 3.61
CA GLY A 139 -10.46 3.53 5.06
C GLY A 139 -9.92 2.33 5.85
N LYS A 140 -9.07 1.50 5.23
CA LYS A 140 -8.37 0.40 5.88
C LYS A 140 -7.22 0.90 6.73
N GLU A 141 -6.57 1.97 6.27
CA GLU A 141 -5.41 2.58 6.91
C GLU A 141 -5.62 4.08 7.10
N ASP A 142 -4.94 4.64 8.09
CA ASP A 142 -4.95 6.08 8.36
C ASP A 142 -3.98 6.84 7.46
N LEU A 143 -2.80 6.24 7.21
CA LEU A 143 -1.70 6.82 6.42
C LEU A 143 -1.09 5.78 5.47
N THR A 144 -0.53 6.24 4.35
CA THR A 144 0.32 5.40 3.49
C THR A 144 1.46 6.18 2.88
N ILE A 145 2.59 5.49 2.63
CA ILE A 145 3.69 6.01 1.80
C ILE A 145 3.62 5.33 0.45
N ALA A 146 3.45 6.11 -0.60
CA ALA A 146 3.29 5.62 -1.95
C ALA A 146 3.82 6.60 -3.01
N ALA A 147 3.92 6.13 -4.25
CA ALA A 147 4.12 6.99 -5.41
C ALA A 147 2.83 7.77 -5.72
N ARG A 148 2.99 9.05 -6.06
CA ARG A 148 1.88 9.91 -6.43
C ARG A 148 1.29 9.48 -7.77
N PRO A 149 -0.02 9.15 -7.83
CA PRO A 149 -0.68 8.82 -9.07
C PRO A 149 -0.88 10.10 -9.92
N ASN A 150 -0.92 9.94 -11.25
CA ASN A 150 -1.16 11.06 -12.18
C ASN A 150 -2.52 11.73 -11.91
N ASN A 151 -3.55 10.95 -11.62
CA ASN A 151 -4.88 11.40 -11.27
C ASN A 151 -5.15 11.18 -9.78
N MET A 152 -4.80 12.16 -8.96
CA MET A 152 -5.02 12.09 -7.53
C MET A 152 -6.46 12.43 -7.16
N PRO A 153 -7.20 11.54 -6.45
CA PRO A 153 -8.53 11.83 -5.95
C PRO A 153 -8.55 13.07 -5.03
N ARG A 154 -9.55 13.92 -5.17
CA ARG A 154 -9.69 15.14 -4.35
C ARG A 154 -9.84 14.88 -2.84
N SER A 155 -10.26 13.68 -2.47
CA SER A 155 -10.39 13.28 -1.07
C SER A 155 -9.05 12.98 -0.38
N LEU A 156 -7.97 12.84 -1.15
CA LEU A 156 -6.64 12.58 -0.62
C LEU A 156 -5.87 13.86 -0.34
N ALA A 157 -5.18 13.88 0.79
CA ALA A 157 -4.08 14.79 1.06
C ALA A 157 -2.76 14.11 0.68
N PHE A 158 -1.81 14.87 0.18
CA PHE A 158 -0.48 14.43 -0.21
C PHE A 158 0.59 15.35 0.33
N LYS A 159 1.66 14.76 0.85
CA LYS A 159 2.86 15.46 1.31
C LYS A 159 4.09 14.78 0.75
N GLY A 160 4.83 15.48 -0.12
CA GLY A 160 6.02 14.94 -0.79
C GLY A 160 7.14 14.62 0.21
N ILE A 161 7.78 13.46 0.02
CA ILE A 161 8.94 13.00 0.80
C ILE A 161 10.20 13.05 -0.04
N SER A 162 10.16 12.47 -1.24
CA SER A 162 11.34 12.27 -2.09
C SER A 162 10.95 12.03 -3.55
N PHE A 163 11.90 12.25 -4.44
CA PHE A 163 11.83 11.81 -5.83
C PHE A 163 12.76 10.62 -6.04
N SER A 164 12.28 9.57 -6.69
CA SER A 164 13.10 8.42 -7.07
C SER A 164 12.99 8.21 -8.58
N PRO A 165 14.12 8.22 -9.33
CA PRO A 165 14.10 7.86 -10.74
C PRO A 165 13.60 6.43 -10.92
N LEU A 166 12.85 6.16 -12.01
CA LEU A 166 12.63 4.82 -12.52
C LEU A 166 13.80 4.45 -13.41
N VAL A 167 14.40 3.30 -13.13
CA VAL A 167 15.58 2.84 -13.86
C VAL A 167 15.37 1.45 -14.43
N PHE A 168 15.85 1.24 -15.66
CA PHE A 168 15.99 -0.10 -16.20
C PHE A 168 17.16 -0.79 -15.51
N ILE A 169 16.95 -2.04 -15.13
CA ILE A 169 17.97 -2.87 -14.48
C ILE A 169 18.20 -4.16 -15.27
N ALA A 170 19.45 -4.56 -15.38
CA ALA A 170 19.90 -5.76 -16.06
C ALA A 170 20.81 -6.59 -15.13
N PRO A 171 20.95 -7.90 -15.34
CA PRO A 171 21.93 -8.68 -14.59
C PRO A 171 23.36 -8.21 -14.89
N ASN A 172 24.23 -8.26 -13.89
CA ASN A 172 25.65 -7.93 -14.08
C ASN A 172 26.38 -8.92 -14.98
N GLU A 173 25.98 -10.19 -14.93
CA GLU A 173 26.55 -11.27 -15.71
C GLU A 173 25.52 -11.83 -16.68
N GLN A 174 25.99 -12.28 -17.83
CA GLN A 174 25.12 -12.92 -18.82
C GLN A 174 24.80 -14.36 -18.39
N HIS A 175 23.57 -14.59 -17.97
CA HIS A 175 23.08 -15.92 -17.60
C HIS A 175 22.34 -16.62 -18.75
N LEU A 176 21.65 -15.85 -19.60
CA LEU A 176 20.87 -16.34 -20.73
C LEU A 176 21.25 -15.58 -22.02
N PRO A 177 21.43 -16.25 -23.15
CA PRO A 177 21.70 -15.58 -24.42
C PRO A 177 20.61 -14.61 -24.88
N SER A 178 19.37 -14.83 -24.42
CA SER A 178 18.22 -13.97 -24.73
C SER A 178 18.19 -12.64 -23.99
N VAL A 179 19.04 -12.47 -22.96
CA VAL A 179 19.15 -11.23 -22.17
C VAL A 179 20.38 -10.47 -22.66
N PRO A 180 20.22 -9.35 -23.38
CA PRO A 180 21.34 -8.58 -23.89
C PRO A 180 22.12 -7.92 -22.75
N MET A 181 23.42 -7.70 -22.95
CA MET A 181 24.31 -7.07 -21.96
C MET A 181 24.31 -5.55 -22.02
N THR A 182 23.77 -4.98 -23.10
CA THR A 182 23.62 -3.54 -23.33
C THR A 182 22.20 -3.23 -23.80
N PRO A 183 21.67 -2.02 -23.54
CA PRO A 183 20.37 -1.62 -24.05
C PRO A 183 20.32 -1.78 -25.58
N PRO A 184 19.23 -2.33 -26.13
CA PRO A 184 19.03 -2.38 -27.57
C PRO A 184 18.91 -0.97 -28.17
N ASP A 185 19.35 -0.81 -29.39
CA ASP A 185 19.34 0.44 -30.16
C ASP A 185 18.16 0.56 -31.12
N SER A 186 17.34 -0.47 -31.25
CA SER A 186 16.16 -0.47 -32.13
C SER A 186 14.91 -1.05 -31.43
N ALA A 187 13.72 -0.62 -31.87
CA ALA A 187 12.46 -1.13 -31.37
C ALA A 187 12.30 -2.65 -31.61
N GLU A 188 12.79 -3.15 -32.73
CA GLU A 188 12.76 -4.59 -33.07
C GLU A 188 13.62 -5.41 -32.10
N ALA A 189 14.80 -4.90 -31.75
CA ALA A 189 15.69 -5.55 -30.80
C ALA A 189 15.05 -5.54 -29.39
N TRP A 190 14.42 -4.44 -28.99
CA TRP A 190 13.67 -4.34 -27.71
C TRP A 190 12.51 -5.34 -27.64
N ALA A 191 11.80 -5.60 -28.74
CA ALA A 191 10.68 -6.54 -28.78
C ALA A 191 11.08 -7.98 -28.43
N ASN A 192 12.37 -8.31 -28.50
CA ASN A 192 12.91 -9.64 -28.17
C ASN A 192 13.44 -9.74 -26.73
N VAL A 193 13.59 -8.61 -26.03
CA VAL A 193 14.10 -8.58 -24.65
C VAL A 193 13.05 -9.11 -23.68
N PRO A 194 13.36 -10.14 -22.88
CA PRO A 194 12.46 -10.61 -21.86
C PRO A 194 12.35 -9.57 -20.73
N MET A 195 11.15 -9.03 -20.55
CA MET A 195 10.87 -8.01 -19.54
C MET A 195 10.22 -8.61 -18.29
N ILE A 196 10.65 -8.17 -17.11
CA ILE A 196 10.07 -8.47 -15.80
C ILE A 196 9.49 -7.17 -15.28
N LEU A 197 8.18 -7.08 -15.20
CA LEU A 197 7.46 -5.85 -14.90
C LEU A 197 6.52 -6.03 -13.70
N SER A 198 6.15 -4.92 -13.07
CA SER A 198 5.05 -4.93 -12.09
C SER A 198 3.72 -5.29 -12.77
N GLU A 199 2.82 -5.93 -12.01
CA GLU A 199 1.49 -6.33 -12.52
C GLU A 199 0.62 -5.11 -12.83
N ALA A 200 0.70 -4.08 -11.99
CA ALA A 200 -0.15 -2.90 -12.06
C ALA A 200 0.56 -1.66 -11.49
N GLY A 201 -0.19 -0.58 -11.28
CA GLY A 201 0.20 0.61 -10.52
C GLY A 201 0.93 1.68 -11.31
N VAL A 202 1.43 2.68 -10.58
CA VAL A 202 2.08 3.87 -11.16
C VAL A 202 3.33 3.50 -11.97
N SER A 203 4.11 2.52 -11.50
CA SER A 203 5.28 2.00 -12.20
C SER A 203 4.90 1.44 -13.56
N ARG A 204 3.94 0.51 -13.54
CA ARG A 204 3.49 -0.16 -14.75
C ARG A 204 2.95 0.82 -15.79
N HIS A 205 2.11 1.76 -15.40
CA HIS A 205 1.60 2.76 -16.34
C HIS A 205 2.70 3.59 -16.99
N ARG A 206 3.72 4.03 -16.22
CA ARG A 206 4.83 4.81 -16.78
C ARG A 206 5.71 4.00 -17.72
N ILE A 207 5.89 2.72 -17.44
CA ILE A 207 6.63 1.79 -18.29
C ILE A 207 5.87 1.54 -19.59
N ASP A 208 4.56 1.28 -19.51
CA ASP A 208 3.71 1.06 -20.67
C ASP A 208 3.66 2.32 -21.55
N ASP A 209 3.53 3.52 -20.94
CA ASP A 209 3.60 4.79 -21.66
C ASP A 209 4.96 4.98 -22.35
N TRP A 210 6.05 4.64 -21.70
CA TRP A 210 7.39 4.73 -22.27
C TRP A 210 7.53 3.80 -23.49
N PHE A 211 7.14 2.53 -23.38
CA PHE A 211 7.17 1.60 -24.50
C PHE A 211 6.29 2.04 -25.65
N TYR A 212 5.10 2.55 -25.34
CA TYR A 212 4.17 3.08 -26.34
C TYR A 212 4.78 4.26 -27.12
N GLN A 213 5.39 5.21 -26.41
CA GLN A 213 6.04 6.38 -27.04
C GLN A 213 7.23 6.01 -27.92
N GLN A 214 7.92 4.92 -27.59
CA GLN A 214 9.03 4.39 -28.39
C GLN A 214 8.59 3.43 -29.50
N ASN A 215 7.27 3.21 -29.69
CA ASN A 215 6.72 2.21 -30.61
C ASN A 215 7.26 0.80 -30.37
N ILE A 216 7.51 0.42 -29.11
CA ILE A 216 8.02 -0.89 -28.71
C ILE A 216 6.87 -1.71 -28.13
N SER A 217 6.72 -2.95 -28.61
CA SER A 217 5.88 -3.97 -27.98
C SER A 217 6.75 -4.87 -27.13
N PRO A 218 6.82 -4.69 -25.79
CA PRO A 218 7.74 -5.45 -24.95
C PRO A 218 7.34 -6.92 -24.87
N LYS A 219 8.33 -7.82 -24.87
CA LYS A 219 8.13 -9.23 -24.56
C LYS A 219 8.08 -9.42 -23.05
N ILE A 220 6.88 -9.43 -22.47
CA ILE A 220 6.72 -9.64 -21.04
C ILE A 220 6.99 -11.12 -20.73
N TYR A 221 8.06 -11.37 -19.96
CA TYR A 221 8.42 -12.70 -19.48
C TYR A 221 7.75 -13.02 -18.15
N ALA A 222 7.71 -12.04 -17.24
CA ALA A 222 7.06 -12.20 -15.95
C ALA A 222 6.39 -10.89 -15.51
N GLN A 223 5.29 -11.04 -14.80
CA GLN A 223 4.62 -9.98 -14.06
C GLN A 223 4.62 -10.35 -12.59
N VAL A 224 4.99 -9.42 -11.73
CA VAL A 224 5.17 -9.66 -10.30
C VAL A 224 4.58 -8.54 -9.46
N ALA A 225 4.05 -8.91 -8.32
CA ALA A 225 3.70 -7.96 -7.26
C ALA A 225 4.97 -7.59 -6.47
N GLY A 226 5.17 -6.29 -6.24
CA GLY A 226 6.31 -5.78 -5.50
C GLY A 226 7.60 -5.63 -6.32
N ASN A 227 8.28 -4.50 -6.13
CA ASN A 227 9.49 -4.15 -6.89
C ASN A 227 10.71 -5.01 -6.50
N GLU A 228 10.75 -5.51 -5.27
CA GLU A 228 11.83 -6.36 -4.74
C GLU A 228 11.92 -7.68 -5.51
N ALA A 229 10.78 -8.23 -5.93
CA ALA A 229 10.73 -9.45 -6.74
C ALA A 229 11.32 -9.22 -8.14
N ILE A 230 11.13 -8.02 -8.72
CA ILE A 230 11.75 -7.64 -10.00
C ILE A 230 13.27 -7.69 -9.88
N VAL A 231 13.85 -7.06 -8.85
CA VAL A 231 15.30 -7.08 -8.61
C VAL A 231 15.82 -8.50 -8.45
N SER A 232 15.10 -9.34 -7.70
CA SER A 232 15.47 -10.74 -7.49
C SER A 232 15.51 -11.53 -8.80
N MET A 233 14.46 -11.45 -9.62
CA MET A 233 14.41 -12.17 -10.91
C MET A 233 15.45 -11.67 -11.91
N VAL A 234 15.68 -10.35 -11.96
CA VAL A 234 16.74 -9.77 -12.80
C VAL A 234 18.12 -10.26 -12.35
N SER A 235 18.38 -10.31 -11.04
CA SER A 235 19.67 -10.80 -10.51
C SER A 235 19.96 -12.27 -10.85
N LEU A 236 18.91 -13.05 -11.13
CA LEU A 236 18.99 -14.44 -11.59
C LEU A 236 19.14 -14.56 -13.13
N GLY A 237 19.10 -13.42 -13.84
CA GLY A 237 19.29 -13.40 -15.30
C GLY A 237 18.04 -13.74 -16.11
N PHE A 238 16.83 -13.72 -15.52
CA PHE A 238 15.59 -14.07 -16.24
C PHE A 238 15.14 -13.00 -17.24
N GLY A 239 15.64 -11.78 -17.14
CA GLY A 239 15.26 -10.69 -18.02
C GLY A 239 15.74 -9.34 -17.51
N ILE A 240 15.17 -8.31 -18.10
CA ILE A 240 15.38 -6.90 -17.77
C ILE A 240 14.18 -6.40 -16.99
N GLY A 241 14.43 -5.65 -15.92
CA GLY A 241 13.35 -5.07 -15.10
C GLY A 241 13.37 -3.55 -15.12
N VAL A 242 12.30 -2.95 -14.58
CA VAL A 242 12.23 -1.51 -14.28
C VAL A 242 11.75 -1.34 -12.85
N VAL A 243 12.52 -0.60 -12.06
CA VAL A 243 12.23 -0.34 -10.66
C VAL A 243 12.54 1.11 -10.27
N PRO A 244 11.93 1.66 -9.22
CA PRO A 244 12.43 2.87 -8.61
C PRO A 244 13.87 2.66 -8.10
N LYS A 245 14.76 3.62 -8.36
CA LYS A 245 16.18 3.51 -7.97
C LYS A 245 16.35 3.21 -6.48
N ILE A 246 15.49 3.77 -5.64
CA ILE A 246 15.52 3.54 -4.19
C ILE A 246 15.31 2.07 -3.81
N VAL A 247 14.58 1.29 -4.62
CA VAL A 247 14.42 -0.17 -4.42
C VAL A 247 15.76 -0.88 -4.65
N LEU A 248 16.46 -0.48 -5.70
CA LEU A 248 17.78 -1.02 -6.01
C LEU A 248 18.80 -0.65 -4.92
N ASP A 249 18.85 0.63 -4.54
CA ASP A 249 19.80 1.15 -3.54
C ASP A 249 19.66 0.47 -2.17
N ASN A 250 18.45 -0.03 -1.84
CA ASN A 250 18.18 -0.75 -0.59
C ASN A 250 18.12 -2.27 -0.77
N SER A 251 18.39 -2.78 -1.95
CA SER A 251 18.36 -4.23 -2.21
C SER A 251 19.64 -4.92 -1.77
N PRO A 252 19.57 -6.06 -1.07
CA PRO A 252 20.75 -6.89 -0.80
C PRO A 252 21.36 -7.49 -2.08
N LEU A 253 20.67 -7.36 -3.21
CA LEU A 253 21.10 -7.89 -4.52
C LEU A 253 21.62 -6.78 -5.44
N GLN A 254 21.83 -5.56 -4.94
CA GLN A 254 22.26 -4.42 -5.77
C GLN A 254 23.55 -4.71 -6.58
N ASP A 255 24.49 -5.45 -6.00
CA ASP A 255 25.76 -5.81 -6.66
C ASP A 255 25.62 -6.87 -7.76
N ARG A 256 24.46 -7.53 -7.87
CA ARG A 256 24.15 -8.52 -8.89
C ARG A 256 23.44 -7.97 -10.11
N VAL A 257 23.05 -6.72 -10.08
CA VAL A 257 22.35 -6.03 -11.16
C VAL A 257 23.02 -4.69 -11.46
N LYS A 258 22.87 -4.23 -12.70
CA LYS A 258 23.36 -2.92 -13.15
C LYS A 258 22.22 -2.10 -13.71
N ILE A 259 22.34 -0.77 -13.58
CA ILE A 259 21.41 0.16 -14.23
C ILE A 259 21.77 0.23 -15.71
N TRP A 260 20.74 0.12 -16.55
CA TRP A 260 20.86 0.37 -17.98
C TRP A 260 20.57 1.85 -18.27
N PRO A 261 21.49 2.56 -18.92
CA PRO A 261 21.25 3.91 -19.40
C PRO A 261 20.33 3.87 -20.62
N VAL A 262 19.06 4.16 -20.45
CA VAL A 262 18.05 4.16 -21.52
C VAL A 262 17.53 5.57 -21.72
N LEU A 263 17.36 5.98 -22.96
CA LEU A 263 16.81 7.29 -23.35
C LEU A 263 15.54 7.13 -24.22
N PRO A 264 14.55 8.01 -24.05
CA PRO A 264 14.44 9.01 -22.97
C PRO A 264 14.29 8.35 -21.59
N GLU A 265 14.70 9.05 -20.53
CA GLU A 265 14.50 8.56 -19.16
C GLU A 265 13.00 8.45 -18.83
N LEU A 266 12.65 7.51 -17.96
CA LEU A 266 11.30 7.41 -17.41
C LEU A 266 11.04 8.56 -16.42
N ALA A 267 9.80 9.02 -16.35
CA ALA A 267 9.38 10.01 -15.37
C ALA A 267 9.63 9.50 -13.94
N PRO A 268 10.28 10.29 -13.06
CA PRO A 268 10.61 9.86 -11.71
C PRO A 268 9.36 9.66 -10.85
N TYR A 269 9.49 8.85 -9.80
CA TYR A 269 8.49 8.75 -8.74
C TYR A 269 8.51 9.99 -7.86
N ASP A 270 7.37 10.62 -7.70
CA ASP A 270 7.07 11.58 -6.64
C ASP A 270 6.50 10.77 -5.45
N ILE A 271 7.33 10.47 -4.47
CA ILE A 271 6.98 9.63 -3.31
C ILE A 271 6.54 10.53 -2.17
N GLY A 272 5.44 10.20 -1.54
CA GLY A 272 4.95 10.96 -0.40
C GLY A 272 4.03 10.20 0.52
N LEU A 273 3.69 10.89 1.59
CA LEU A 273 2.71 10.47 2.57
C LEU A 273 1.32 10.85 2.07
N PHE A 274 0.36 9.93 2.21
CA PHE A 274 -1.04 10.14 1.87
C PHE A 274 -1.93 9.83 3.06
N THR A 275 -3.03 10.57 3.14
CA THR A 275 -4.15 10.29 4.02
C THR A 275 -5.44 10.83 3.40
N LEU A 276 -6.61 10.47 3.93
CA LEU A 276 -7.84 11.17 3.56
C LEU A 276 -7.83 12.57 4.18
N GLN A 277 -8.26 13.58 3.43
CA GLN A 277 -8.35 14.97 3.95
C GLN A 277 -9.16 15.06 5.24
N LYS A 278 -10.24 14.27 5.36
CA LYS A 278 -11.04 14.21 6.58
C LYS A 278 -10.26 13.66 7.79
N ASN A 279 -9.29 12.76 7.56
CA ASN A 279 -8.48 12.16 8.61
C ASN A 279 -7.46 13.14 9.22
N LEU A 280 -7.14 14.25 8.55
CA LEU A 280 -6.31 15.32 9.12
C LEU A 280 -6.96 16.00 10.35
N LYS A 281 -8.26 15.78 10.57
CA LYS A 281 -8.93 16.19 11.81
C LYS A 281 -8.63 15.26 12.99
N ASN A 282 -8.08 14.06 12.71
CA ASN A 282 -7.64 13.14 13.74
C ASN A 282 -6.32 13.64 14.34
N PRO A 283 -6.25 13.95 15.65
CA PRO A 283 -5.05 14.50 16.26
C PRO A 283 -3.80 13.64 16.06
N MET A 284 -3.94 12.31 16.09
CA MET A 284 -2.83 11.37 15.88
C MET A 284 -2.33 11.40 14.44
N VAL A 285 -3.26 11.43 13.46
CA VAL A 285 -2.92 11.55 12.04
C VAL A 285 -2.29 12.92 11.76
N SER A 286 -2.84 14.00 12.33
CA SER A 286 -2.30 15.35 12.21
C SER A 286 -0.90 15.45 12.80
N ALA A 287 -0.68 14.91 13.99
CA ALA A 287 0.64 14.87 14.62
C ALA A 287 1.70 14.16 13.77
N PHE A 288 1.34 13.00 13.19
CA PHE A 288 2.24 12.29 12.26
C PHE A 288 2.48 13.08 10.98
N TRP A 289 1.39 13.68 10.44
CA TRP A 289 1.44 14.50 9.25
C TRP A 289 2.32 15.74 9.41
N GLU A 290 2.24 16.42 10.54
CA GLU A 290 3.01 17.63 10.84
C GLU A 290 4.49 17.34 11.06
N LEU A 291 4.82 16.18 11.63
CA LEU A 291 6.20 15.75 11.80
C LEU A 291 7.00 15.75 10.49
N MET A 292 6.31 15.52 9.37
CA MET A 292 6.90 15.60 8.03
C MET A 292 7.16 17.03 7.54
N ALA A 293 6.54 18.06 8.14
CA ALA A 293 6.68 19.46 7.67
C ALA A 293 8.09 20.03 7.92
N GLU A 294 8.83 19.48 8.84
CA GLU A 294 10.15 19.97 9.27
C GLU A 294 11.31 19.52 8.35
N ARG A 295 11.06 18.70 7.33
CA ARG A 295 12.07 18.28 6.35
C ARG A 295 12.02 19.09 5.05
N ARG A 296 12.00 20.42 5.14
CA ARG A 296 12.38 21.30 4.02
C ARG A 296 13.79 21.81 4.28
N THR A 297 14.78 21.02 3.88
CA THR A 297 16.14 21.52 3.56
C THR A 297 16.65 20.73 2.37
#